data_3475154241e0bf4c783b53a34f470ee9
#
_entry.id   3475154241e0bf4c783b53a34f470ee9
#
_cell.length_a   1.000
_cell.length_b   1.000
_cell.length_c   1.000
_cell.angle_alpha   90.00
_cell.angle_beta   90.00
_cell.angle_gamma   90.00
#
_symmetry.space_group_name_H-M   'P 1'
#
loop_
_entity.id
_entity.type
_entity.pdbx_description
1 polymer ?
#
loop_
_entity_poly.entity_id
_entity_poly.type
_entity_poly.pdbx_seq_one_letter_code
_entity_poly.pdbx_strand_id
1 'polypeptide(L)'
;VGKVEHIYRQASDSGVVVTDLEGTTPVELDKADYDYDSTIKVVHKTGFGRSWMEMEGQRSEGFDGLVDDQANSVRLMQETIADHIYNGVDVTFKGTSADGIKDSSKTVSVDLDASGLNIDFTSSSATASDIRAAWISLVDALRITNNVGQDITFYVSREIMSNFQRYFSSSDIGFGTILQSLLNLNGVAAIKE
;
A
#
# COMPACT_ATOMS: atom_id res chain seq x y z
N VAL A 1 -31.32 9.05 3.03
CA VAL A 1 -30.73 8.25 1.94
C VAL A 1 -29.27 8.67 1.86
N GLY A 2 -28.35 7.78 2.22
CA GLY A 2 -26.91 8.07 2.16
C GLY A 2 -26.46 8.26 0.71
N LYS A 3 -25.53 9.20 0.49
CA LYS A 3 -24.88 9.33 -0.82
C LYS A 3 -24.08 8.06 -1.09
N VAL A 4 -24.30 7.43 -2.23
CA VAL A 4 -23.53 6.27 -2.69
C VAL A 4 -22.15 6.69 -3.18
N GLU A 5 -22.04 7.90 -3.67
CA GLU A 5 -20.83 8.50 -4.22
C GLU A 5 -20.27 9.56 -3.28
N HIS A 6 -18.96 9.56 -3.09
CA HIS A 6 -18.22 10.59 -2.38
C HIS A 6 -17.40 11.38 -3.39
N ILE A 7 -17.74 12.66 -3.53
CA ILE A 7 -17.04 13.59 -4.42
C ILE A 7 -16.07 14.40 -3.56
N TYR A 8 -14.83 14.48 -3.98
CA TYR A 8 -13.81 15.32 -3.36
C TYR A 8 -13.14 16.21 -4.39
N ARG A 9 -12.72 17.39 -3.91
CA ARG A 9 -12.10 18.40 -4.75
C ARG A 9 -10.59 18.26 -4.69
N GLN A 10 -9.95 18.29 -5.83
CA GLN A 10 -8.50 18.41 -5.99
C GLN A 10 -8.20 19.84 -6.46
N ALA A 11 -7.10 20.40 -5.99
CA ALA A 11 -6.61 21.70 -6.44
C ALA A 11 -5.24 21.48 -7.08
N SER A 12 -5.00 22.12 -8.22
CA SER A 12 -3.67 22.21 -8.81
C SER A 12 -2.79 23.16 -8.01
N ASP A 13 -1.49 23.03 -8.15
CA ASP A 13 -0.57 24.07 -7.68
C ASP A 13 -0.84 25.36 -8.46
N SER A 14 -0.70 26.49 -7.78
CA SER A 14 -0.86 27.82 -8.37
C SER A 14 0.28 28.72 -7.95
N GLY A 15 0.61 29.63 -8.82
CA GLY A 15 1.63 30.64 -8.60
C GLY A 15 2.82 30.48 -9.55
N VAL A 16 3.04 31.48 -10.37
CA VAL A 16 4.23 31.62 -11.21
C VAL A 16 5.19 32.59 -10.53
N VAL A 17 6.39 32.13 -10.25
CA VAL A 17 7.46 32.99 -9.70
C VAL A 17 8.26 33.56 -10.88
N VAL A 18 8.18 34.87 -11.08
CA VAL A 18 8.99 35.58 -12.05
C VAL A 18 10.20 36.17 -11.35
N THR A 19 11.39 35.82 -11.80
CA THR A 19 12.63 36.38 -11.30
C THR A 19 13.14 37.43 -12.30
N ASP A 20 13.21 38.68 -11.90
CA ASP A 20 13.67 39.78 -12.71
C ASP A 20 14.70 40.62 -11.97
N LEU A 21 15.74 41.05 -12.67
CA LEU A 21 16.81 41.84 -12.09
C LEU A 21 16.41 43.31 -11.89
N GLU A 22 15.51 43.82 -12.72
CA GLU A 22 15.07 45.23 -12.73
C GLU A 22 13.67 45.43 -12.16
N GLY A 23 12.94 44.35 -11.86
CA GLY A 23 11.58 44.42 -11.28
C GLY A 23 10.53 45.01 -12.23
N THR A 24 10.80 45.04 -13.53
CA THR A 24 9.92 45.62 -14.55
C THR A 24 9.01 44.60 -15.25
N THR A 25 9.28 43.30 -15.05
CA THR A 25 8.48 42.24 -15.66
C THR A 25 7.11 42.14 -14.97
N PRO A 26 6.00 42.24 -15.71
CA PRO A 26 4.68 42.11 -15.09
C PRO A 26 4.51 40.67 -14.55
N VAL A 27 3.96 40.57 -13.34
CA VAL A 27 3.64 39.29 -12.71
C VAL A 27 2.38 38.72 -13.35
N GLU A 28 2.47 37.53 -13.89
CA GLU A 28 1.29 36.79 -14.36
C GLU A 28 0.47 36.31 -13.17
N LEU A 29 -0.85 36.53 -13.24
CA LEU A 29 -1.78 36.04 -12.23
C LEU A 29 -2.19 34.60 -12.59
N ASP A 30 -1.71 33.68 -11.82
CA ASP A 30 -2.11 32.29 -11.91
C ASP A 30 -3.18 31.95 -10.86
N LYS A 31 -4.04 31.00 -11.19
CA LYS A 31 -5.12 30.54 -10.32
C LYS A 31 -5.04 29.04 -10.17
N ALA A 32 -5.30 28.55 -8.96
CA ALA A 32 -5.51 27.13 -8.78
C ALA A 32 -6.75 26.67 -9.56
N ASP A 33 -6.57 25.71 -10.42
CA ASP A 33 -7.66 24.98 -11.05
C ASP A 33 -8.18 23.92 -10.09
N TYR A 34 -9.50 23.78 -10.08
CA TYR A 34 -10.17 22.81 -9.22
C TYR A 34 -10.80 21.73 -10.08
N ASP A 35 -10.36 20.51 -9.84
CA ASP A 35 -10.98 19.32 -10.43
C ASP A 35 -11.74 18.55 -9.35
N TYR A 36 -12.70 17.73 -9.78
CA TYR A 36 -13.53 16.92 -8.90
C TYR A 36 -13.32 15.46 -9.26
N ASP A 37 -12.95 14.70 -8.27
CA ASP A 37 -12.83 13.26 -8.38
C ASP A 37 -13.85 12.60 -7.46
N SER A 38 -14.23 11.36 -7.73
CA SER A 38 -15.26 10.69 -6.99
C SER A 38 -14.91 9.23 -6.73
N THR A 39 -15.39 8.72 -5.61
CA THR A 39 -15.31 7.31 -5.27
C THR A 39 -16.65 6.83 -4.74
N ILE A 40 -16.95 5.55 -4.93
CA ILE A 40 -18.17 4.95 -4.40
C ILE A 40 -17.97 4.49 -2.96
N LYS A 41 -19.06 4.54 -2.19
CA LYS A 41 -19.11 3.99 -0.84
C LYS A 41 -19.64 2.57 -0.90
N VAL A 42 -18.81 1.63 -0.55
CA VAL A 42 -19.16 0.22 -0.48
C VAL A 42 -19.55 -0.15 0.96
N VAL A 43 -20.59 -0.95 1.10
CA VAL A 43 -21.07 -1.46 2.40
C VAL A 43 -20.83 -2.95 2.43
N HIS A 44 -19.95 -3.40 3.31
CA HIS A 44 -19.74 -4.81 3.59
C HIS A 44 -20.76 -5.29 4.63
N LYS A 45 -21.36 -6.43 4.37
CA LYS A 45 -22.31 -7.06 5.28
C LYS A 45 -21.95 -8.52 5.43
N THR A 46 -21.98 -9.00 6.65
CA THR A 46 -21.90 -10.42 6.97
C THR A 46 -23.06 -10.78 7.89
N GLY A 47 -23.46 -12.02 7.87
CA GLY A 47 -24.51 -12.53 8.74
C GLY A 47 -24.13 -13.92 9.23
N PHE A 48 -24.52 -14.22 10.44
CA PHE A 48 -24.40 -15.54 11.04
C PHE A 48 -25.69 -15.86 11.79
N GLY A 49 -26.02 -17.12 11.90
CA GLY A 49 -27.23 -17.55 12.58
C GLY A 49 -27.34 -19.07 12.58
N ARG A 50 -27.99 -19.58 13.59
CA ARG A 50 -28.28 -21.00 13.74
C ARG A 50 -29.75 -21.22 14.06
N SER A 51 -30.27 -22.37 13.70
CA SER A 51 -31.63 -22.74 14.09
C SER A 51 -31.69 -22.97 15.60
N TRP A 52 -32.88 -22.78 16.19
CA TRP A 52 -33.03 -22.98 17.63
C TRP A 52 -32.78 -24.44 18.05
N MET A 53 -33.05 -25.39 17.18
CA MET A 53 -32.79 -26.83 17.42
C MET A 53 -31.29 -27.12 17.50
N GLU A 54 -30.49 -26.50 16.62
CA GLU A 54 -29.03 -26.60 16.67
C GLU A 54 -28.46 -25.97 17.94
N MET A 55 -29.01 -24.82 18.35
CA MET A 55 -28.61 -24.16 19.60
C MET A 55 -28.90 -25.01 20.84
N GLU A 56 -30.05 -25.68 20.85
CA GLU A 56 -30.42 -26.57 21.99
C GLU A 56 -29.53 -27.81 22.03
N GLY A 57 -29.23 -28.40 20.87
CA GLY A 57 -28.27 -29.49 20.75
C GLY A 57 -26.88 -29.11 21.27
N GLN A 58 -26.39 -27.96 20.89
CA GLN A 58 -25.07 -27.44 21.32
C GLN A 58 -25.03 -27.15 22.83
N ARG A 59 -26.12 -26.60 23.38
CA ARG A 59 -26.25 -26.40 24.85
C ARG A 59 -26.14 -27.70 25.61
N SER A 60 -26.72 -28.76 25.11
CA SER A 60 -26.63 -30.08 25.73
C SER A 60 -25.22 -30.65 25.73
N GLU A 61 -24.40 -30.25 24.72
CA GLU A 61 -22.97 -30.63 24.56
C GLU A 61 -22.03 -29.67 25.32
N GLY A 62 -22.52 -28.56 25.89
CA GLY A 62 -21.71 -27.55 26.54
C GLY A 62 -20.88 -26.69 25.61
N PHE A 63 -21.32 -26.56 24.34
CA PHE A 63 -20.63 -25.81 23.27
C PHE A 63 -21.50 -24.65 22.80
N ASP A 64 -20.91 -23.49 22.52
CA ASP A 64 -21.59 -22.31 21.97
C ASP A 64 -21.02 -21.95 20.61
N GLY A 65 -21.55 -22.57 19.56
CA GLY A 65 -21.11 -22.36 18.18
C GLY A 65 -21.54 -21.01 17.61
N LEU A 66 -22.44 -20.26 18.26
CA LEU A 66 -22.81 -18.92 17.80
C LEU A 66 -21.68 -17.90 18.02
N VAL A 67 -20.94 -18.06 19.12
CA VAL A 67 -19.77 -17.22 19.43
C VAL A 67 -18.67 -17.47 18.40
N ASP A 68 -18.43 -18.72 18.06
CA ASP A 68 -17.45 -19.07 17.02
C ASP A 68 -17.82 -18.53 15.65
N ASP A 69 -19.09 -18.63 15.26
CA ASP A 69 -19.60 -18.08 14.01
C ASP A 69 -19.47 -16.56 13.98
N GLN A 70 -19.71 -15.88 15.11
CA GLN A 70 -19.51 -14.44 15.23
C GLN A 70 -18.03 -14.06 15.05
N ALA A 71 -17.12 -14.74 15.74
CA ALA A 71 -15.69 -14.48 15.65
C ALA A 71 -15.18 -14.70 14.21
N ASN A 72 -15.63 -15.77 13.57
CA ASN A 72 -15.30 -16.07 12.18
C ASN A 72 -15.83 -15.01 11.22
N SER A 73 -17.05 -14.55 11.40
CA SER A 73 -17.66 -13.51 10.57
C SER A 73 -16.92 -12.19 10.68
N VAL A 74 -16.47 -11.82 11.89
CA VAL A 74 -15.65 -10.62 12.09
C VAL A 74 -14.29 -10.75 11.40
N ARG A 75 -13.63 -11.90 11.53
CA ARG A 75 -12.36 -12.16 10.86
C ARG A 75 -12.48 -12.06 9.35
N LEU A 76 -13.48 -12.73 8.76
CA LEU A 76 -13.74 -12.68 7.31
C LEU A 76 -14.04 -11.25 6.82
N MET A 77 -14.78 -10.47 7.61
CA MET A 77 -15.05 -9.08 7.27
C MET A 77 -13.76 -8.25 7.25
N GLN A 78 -12.89 -8.43 8.24
CA GLN A 78 -11.60 -7.74 8.31
C GLN A 78 -10.70 -8.10 7.12
N GLU A 79 -10.62 -9.38 6.76
CA GLU A 79 -9.90 -9.87 5.59
C GLU A 79 -10.46 -9.26 4.29
N THR A 80 -11.77 -9.23 4.13
CA THR A 80 -12.44 -8.62 2.96
C THR A 80 -12.17 -7.12 2.88
N ILE A 81 -12.22 -6.41 3.99
CA ILE A 81 -11.92 -4.97 4.02
C ILE A 81 -10.46 -4.72 3.64
N ALA A 82 -9.53 -5.53 4.16
CA ALA A 82 -8.11 -5.40 3.82
C ALA A 82 -7.85 -5.67 2.33
N ASP A 83 -8.49 -6.70 1.78
CA ASP A 83 -8.42 -7.02 0.36
C ASP A 83 -8.97 -5.88 -0.52
N HIS A 84 -10.13 -5.32 -0.14
CA HIS A 84 -10.72 -4.21 -0.88
C HIS A 84 -9.93 -2.90 -0.79
N ILE A 85 -9.24 -2.65 0.32
CA ILE A 85 -8.33 -1.50 0.42
C ILE A 85 -7.16 -1.67 -0.57
N TYR A 86 -6.65 -2.88 -0.71
CA TYR A 86 -5.49 -3.15 -1.56
C TYR A 86 -5.86 -3.29 -3.04
N ASN A 87 -6.83 -4.14 -3.36
CA ASN A 87 -7.20 -4.47 -4.73
C ASN A 87 -8.38 -3.66 -5.28
N GLY A 88 -9.10 -2.89 -4.42
CA GLY A 88 -10.33 -2.22 -4.80
C GLY A 88 -11.55 -3.15 -4.81
N VAL A 89 -12.65 -2.64 -5.30
CA VAL A 89 -13.93 -3.37 -5.38
C VAL A 89 -14.39 -3.37 -6.82
N ASP A 90 -14.69 -4.56 -7.35
CA ASP A 90 -15.23 -4.74 -8.70
C ASP A 90 -16.72 -4.36 -8.76
N VAL A 91 -17.03 -3.14 -8.35
CA VAL A 91 -18.36 -2.55 -8.44
C VAL A 91 -18.23 -1.14 -9.01
N THR A 92 -18.95 -0.88 -10.07
CA THR A 92 -18.99 0.45 -10.69
C THR A 92 -20.37 1.08 -10.55
N PHE A 93 -20.41 2.35 -10.27
CA PHE A 93 -21.64 3.14 -10.25
C PHE A 93 -21.45 4.42 -11.07
N LYS A 94 -22.23 4.56 -12.15
CA LYS A 94 -22.14 5.70 -13.08
C LYS A 94 -20.73 5.96 -13.65
N GLY A 95 -19.96 4.88 -13.86
CA GLY A 95 -18.61 4.98 -14.38
C GLY A 95 -17.53 5.25 -13.31
N THR A 96 -17.92 5.40 -12.06
CA THR A 96 -17.00 5.54 -10.92
C THR A 96 -16.80 4.19 -10.25
N SER A 97 -15.57 3.85 -9.91
CA SER A 97 -15.17 2.65 -9.17
C SER A 97 -14.64 3.00 -7.77
N ALA A 98 -14.45 2.01 -6.95
CA ALA A 98 -13.68 2.13 -5.71
C ALA A 98 -12.32 1.46 -5.94
N ASP A 99 -11.38 2.19 -6.50
CA ASP A 99 -10.06 1.69 -6.81
C ASP A 99 -9.28 1.40 -5.52
N GLY A 100 -8.55 0.29 -5.52
CA GLY A 100 -7.64 -0.03 -4.44
C GLY A 100 -6.34 0.75 -4.53
N ILE A 101 -5.51 0.63 -3.50
CA ILE A 101 -4.18 1.26 -3.49
C ILE A 101 -3.36 0.82 -4.71
N LYS A 102 -3.49 -0.45 -5.12
CA LYS A 102 -2.75 -1.03 -6.24
C LYS A 102 -3.10 -0.37 -7.59
N ASP A 103 -4.37 -0.12 -7.84
CA ASP A 103 -4.89 0.33 -9.14
C ASP A 103 -5.22 1.83 -9.17
N SER A 104 -4.96 2.54 -8.08
CA SER A 104 -5.16 3.98 -8.00
C SER A 104 -4.30 4.72 -9.03
N SER A 105 -4.87 5.70 -9.70
CA SER A 105 -4.16 6.57 -10.66
C SER A 105 -2.98 7.33 -10.05
N LYS A 106 -2.91 7.39 -8.72
CA LYS A 106 -1.82 8.03 -7.95
C LYS A 106 -0.75 7.05 -7.49
N THR A 107 -0.96 5.75 -7.71
CA THR A 107 0.02 4.72 -7.39
C THR A 107 0.97 4.53 -8.56
N VAL A 108 2.25 4.70 -8.31
CA VAL A 108 3.29 4.45 -9.32
C VAL A 108 3.66 2.98 -9.25
N SER A 109 3.41 2.25 -10.34
CA SER A 109 3.86 0.87 -10.49
C SER A 109 5.23 0.86 -11.16
N VAL A 110 6.20 0.23 -10.53
CA VAL A 110 7.55 0.04 -11.08
C VAL A 110 7.72 -1.43 -11.43
N ASP A 111 7.92 -1.70 -12.72
CA ASP A 111 8.30 -3.02 -13.19
C ASP A 111 9.81 -3.19 -13.06
N LEU A 112 10.23 -4.06 -12.13
CA LEU A 112 11.65 -4.34 -11.88
C LEU A 112 12.32 -5.03 -13.06
N ASP A 113 11.59 -5.80 -13.84
CA ASP A 113 12.08 -6.47 -15.05
C ASP A 113 12.42 -5.46 -16.15
N ALA A 114 11.52 -4.52 -16.38
CA ALA A 114 11.71 -3.45 -17.37
C ALA A 114 12.87 -2.50 -17.00
N SER A 115 13.16 -2.34 -15.71
CA SER A 115 14.30 -1.53 -15.23
C SER A 115 15.64 -2.25 -15.26
N GLY A 116 15.70 -3.49 -15.77
CA GLY A 116 16.92 -4.30 -15.87
C GLY A 116 17.42 -4.85 -14.53
N LEU A 117 16.60 -4.75 -13.49
CA LEU A 117 16.93 -5.23 -12.15
C LEU A 117 16.44 -6.65 -11.88
N ASN A 118 15.97 -7.37 -12.86
CA ASN A 118 15.39 -8.73 -12.84
C ASN A 118 15.85 -9.59 -11.63
N ILE A 119 15.41 -9.21 -10.43
CA ILE A 119 15.80 -9.85 -9.18
C ILE A 119 14.55 -10.40 -8.50
N ASP A 120 14.58 -11.71 -8.30
CA ASP A 120 13.59 -12.37 -7.45
C ASP A 120 14.01 -12.24 -5.98
N PHE A 121 13.34 -11.36 -5.24
CA PHE A 121 13.60 -11.15 -3.81
C PHE A 121 13.24 -12.35 -2.95
N THR A 122 12.48 -13.33 -3.46
CA THR A 122 12.15 -14.56 -2.74
C THR A 122 13.23 -15.61 -2.89
N SER A 123 14.03 -15.50 -3.96
CA SER A 123 15.05 -16.49 -4.28
C SER A 123 16.23 -16.48 -3.31
N SER A 124 16.56 -17.63 -2.78
CA SER A 124 17.76 -17.81 -1.96
C SER A 124 19.07 -17.70 -2.76
N SER A 125 19.01 -17.75 -4.09
CA SER A 125 20.17 -17.58 -4.97
C SER A 125 20.50 -16.13 -5.28
N ALA A 126 19.56 -15.19 -5.03
CA ALA A 126 19.84 -13.78 -5.20
C ALA A 126 20.93 -13.32 -4.22
N THR A 127 21.95 -12.63 -4.75
CA THR A 127 23.03 -12.14 -3.90
C THR A 127 22.59 -10.96 -3.06
N ALA A 128 23.13 -10.82 -1.87
CA ALA A 128 22.79 -9.71 -1.00
C ALA A 128 23.14 -8.34 -1.60
N SER A 129 24.22 -8.27 -2.41
CA SER A 129 24.63 -7.08 -3.12
C SER A 129 23.61 -6.67 -4.19
N ASP A 130 23.05 -7.63 -4.93
CA ASP A 130 22.06 -7.35 -5.97
C ASP A 130 20.73 -6.90 -5.36
N ILE A 131 20.30 -7.57 -4.29
CA ILE A 131 19.12 -7.16 -3.50
C ILE A 131 19.29 -5.72 -3.02
N ARG A 132 20.45 -5.37 -2.48
CA ARG A 132 20.74 -4.01 -2.00
C ARG A 132 20.76 -2.99 -3.15
N ALA A 133 21.34 -3.34 -4.29
CA ALA A 133 21.37 -2.46 -5.46
C ALA A 133 19.95 -2.18 -5.98
N ALA A 134 19.12 -3.22 -6.08
CA ALA A 134 17.72 -3.06 -6.46
C ALA A 134 16.93 -2.20 -5.46
N TRP A 135 17.19 -2.38 -4.16
CA TRP A 135 16.53 -1.59 -3.12
C TRP A 135 16.92 -0.11 -3.19
N ILE A 136 18.19 0.19 -3.43
CA ILE A 136 18.67 1.56 -3.67
C ILE A 136 17.93 2.18 -4.85
N SER A 137 17.80 1.45 -5.96
CA SER A 137 17.06 1.95 -7.13
C SER A 137 15.60 2.23 -6.83
N LEU A 138 14.93 1.41 -6.01
CA LEU A 138 13.55 1.66 -5.57
C LEU A 138 13.44 2.92 -4.69
N VAL A 139 14.38 3.09 -3.74
CA VAL A 139 14.43 4.28 -2.90
C VAL A 139 14.69 5.53 -3.74
N ASP A 140 15.61 5.45 -4.70
CA ASP A 140 15.95 6.56 -5.59
C ASP A 140 14.78 6.92 -6.52
N ALA A 141 14.07 5.93 -7.05
CA ALA A 141 12.87 6.16 -7.86
C ALA A 141 11.79 6.93 -7.07
N LEU A 142 11.60 6.61 -5.80
CA LEU A 142 10.63 7.32 -4.96
C LEU A 142 11.13 8.71 -4.55
N ARG A 143 12.39 8.86 -4.17
CA ARG A 143 12.93 10.11 -3.64
C ARG A 143 13.31 11.10 -4.72
N ILE A 144 13.97 10.64 -5.78
CA ILE A 144 14.49 11.52 -6.83
C ILE A 144 13.42 11.76 -7.88
N THR A 145 12.80 10.70 -8.40
CA THR A 145 11.83 10.81 -9.49
C THR A 145 10.51 11.40 -9.02
N ASN A 146 10.02 10.97 -7.85
CA ASN A 146 8.73 11.42 -7.30
C ASN A 146 8.86 12.49 -6.22
N ASN A 147 10.09 12.96 -5.95
CA ASN A 147 10.39 14.04 -4.99
C ASN A 147 9.81 13.81 -3.58
N VAL A 148 9.80 12.57 -3.12
CA VAL A 148 9.33 12.22 -1.77
C VAL A 148 10.41 12.55 -0.76
N GLY A 149 10.21 13.61 0.03
CA GLY A 149 11.18 14.06 1.05
C GLY A 149 11.08 13.33 2.39
N GLN A 150 10.07 12.49 2.58
CA GLN A 150 9.85 11.75 3.83
C GLN A 150 10.53 10.39 3.80
N ASP A 151 10.76 9.82 4.99
CA ASP A 151 11.26 8.46 5.12
C ASP A 151 10.19 7.45 4.68
N ILE A 152 10.63 6.42 3.96
CA ILE A 152 9.77 5.46 3.27
C ILE A 152 9.62 4.21 4.13
N THR A 153 8.39 3.74 4.28
CA THR A 153 8.09 2.43 4.87
C THR A 153 7.75 1.44 3.75
N PHE A 154 8.48 0.34 3.72
CA PHE A 154 8.24 -0.75 2.77
C PHE A 154 7.42 -1.86 3.42
N TYR A 155 6.47 -2.40 2.66
CA TYR A 155 5.72 -3.59 3.02
C TYR A 155 6.12 -4.72 2.08
N VAL A 156 6.50 -5.84 2.62
CA VAL A 156 6.98 -7.01 1.87
C VAL A 156 6.25 -8.27 2.29
N SER A 157 6.23 -9.27 1.42
CA SER A 157 5.67 -10.57 1.78
C SER A 157 6.54 -11.29 2.81
N ARG A 158 5.94 -12.24 3.53
CA ARG A 158 6.63 -13.10 4.52
C ARG A 158 7.83 -13.83 3.92
N GLU A 159 7.71 -14.27 2.68
CA GLU A 159 8.79 -14.98 1.97
C GLU A 159 9.99 -14.06 1.73
N ILE A 160 9.75 -12.84 1.27
CA ILE A 160 10.79 -11.82 1.09
C ILE A 160 11.43 -11.47 2.43
N MET A 161 10.62 -11.26 3.48
CA MET A 161 11.13 -10.97 4.83
C MET A 161 12.02 -12.10 5.35
N SER A 162 11.62 -13.37 5.16
CA SER A 162 12.44 -14.53 5.52
C SER A 162 13.78 -14.54 4.78
N ASN A 163 13.78 -14.19 3.48
CA ASN A 163 15.00 -14.10 2.69
C ASN A 163 15.93 -12.97 3.18
N PHE A 164 15.38 -11.86 3.62
CA PHE A 164 16.15 -10.72 4.14
C PHE A 164 16.80 -10.98 5.51
N GLN A 165 16.34 -12.01 6.23
CA GLN A 165 16.97 -12.42 7.49
C GLN A 165 18.29 -13.17 7.29
N ARG A 166 18.64 -13.56 6.06
CA ARG A 166 19.94 -14.15 5.76
C ARG A 166 21.09 -13.19 6.05
N TYR A 167 22.25 -13.72 6.36
CA TYR A 167 23.48 -12.93 6.48
C TYR A 167 23.88 -12.36 5.12
N PHE A 168 24.46 -11.17 5.13
CA PHE A 168 24.87 -10.48 3.92
C PHE A 168 25.94 -11.29 3.15
N SER A 169 26.95 -11.82 3.86
CA SER A 169 27.93 -12.74 3.32
C SER A 169 28.48 -13.62 4.45
N SER A 170 28.92 -14.82 4.10
CA SER A 170 29.58 -15.71 5.07
C SER A 170 30.95 -15.18 5.53
N SER A 171 31.59 -14.31 4.74
CA SER A 171 32.86 -13.63 5.08
C SER A 171 32.65 -12.30 5.78
N ASP A 172 31.46 -11.69 5.69
CA ASP A 172 31.18 -10.36 6.20
C ASP A 172 30.27 -10.39 7.43
N ILE A 173 30.63 -11.19 8.41
CA ILE A 173 29.88 -11.32 9.69
C ILE A 173 29.65 -9.95 10.37
N GLY A 174 30.45 -8.92 10.02
CA GLY A 174 30.32 -7.57 10.54
C GLY A 174 29.16 -6.75 9.98
N PHE A 175 28.56 -7.16 8.85
CA PHE A 175 27.45 -6.42 8.21
C PHE A 175 26.06 -6.85 8.66
N GLY A 176 25.95 -7.91 9.45
CA GLY A 176 24.67 -8.41 9.92
C GLY A 176 23.84 -9.07 8.84
N THR A 177 22.50 -8.98 8.95
CA THR A 177 21.57 -9.52 7.98
C THR A 177 21.34 -8.56 6.82
N ILE A 178 20.82 -9.08 5.69
CA ILE A 178 20.40 -8.25 4.55
C ILE A 178 19.41 -7.17 5.04
N LEU A 179 18.45 -7.55 5.88
CA LEU A 179 17.49 -6.62 6.46
C LEU A 179 18.16 -5.42 7.16
N GLN A 180 19.17 -5.68 7.99
CA GLN A 180 19.90 -4.60 8.67
C GLN A 180 20.63 -3.69 7.68
N SER A 181 21.20 -4.26 6.63
CA SER A 181 21.86 -3.49 5.58
C SER A 181 20.89 -2.59 4.80
N LEU A 182 19.64 -3.04 4.59
CA LEU A 182 18.58 -2.27 3.92
C LEU A 182 18.01 -1.17 4.84
N LEU A 183 17.82 -1.45 6.12
CA LEU A 183 17.36 -0.47 7.10
C LEU A 183 18.39 0.68 7.33
N ASN A 184 19.66 0.42 7.08
CA ASN A 184 20.71 1.45 7.18
C ASN A 184 20.80 2.37 5.94
N LEU A 185 19.95 2.16 4.93
CA LEU A 185 19.87 3.05 3.78
C LEU A 185 19.18 4.36 4.16
N ASN A 186 19.73 5.46 3.67
CA ASN A 186 19.14 6.77 3.90
C ASN A 186 17.75 6.86 3.23
N GLY A 187 16.74 7.24 4.00
CA GLY A 187 15.37 7.39 3.53
C GLY A 187 14.50 6.15 3.74
N VAL A 188 15.00 5.09 4.37
CA VAL A 188 14.21 3.93 4.77
C VAL A 188 13.87 4.04 6.24
N ALA A 189 12.57 4.20 6.56
CA ALA A 189 12.09 4.25 7.94
C ALA A 189 11.90 2.85 8.53
N ALA A 190 11.25 1.97 7.79
CA ALA A 190 10.96 0.62 8.24
C ALA A 190 10.69 -0.32 7.05
N ILE A 191 10.95 -1.61 7.27
CA ILE A 191 10.52 -2.69 6.39
C ILE A 191 9.62 -3.60 7.24
N LYS A 192 8.37 -3.77 6.82
CA LYS A 192 7.32 -4.51 7.55
C LYS A 192 6.77 -5.64 6.69
N GLU A 193 6.31 -6.67 7.38
CA GLU A 193 5.54 -7.79 6.83
C GLU A 193 4.06 -7.46 6.76
#